data_b2c585a17e2933b0a16527e1a45bc5e7
#
_entry.id   b2c585a17e2933b0a16527e1a45bc5e7
#
_cell.length_a   1.000
_cell.length_b   1.000
_cell.length_c   1.000
_cell.angle_alpha   90.00
_cell.angle_beta   90.00
_cell.angle_gamma   90.00
#
_symmetry.space_group_name_H-M   'P 1'
#
loop_
_entity.id
_entity.type
_entity.pdbx_description
1 polymer ?
#
loop_
_entity_poly.entity_id
_entity_poly.type
_entity_poly.pdbx_seq_one_letter_code
_entity_poly.pdbx_strand_id
1 'polypeptide(L)'
;MMCPLGTWCCHNAEMQNIDPKKWFDRMQPQTLQIATWLLYFDGFFALVSLIDKSGYIGYLRFQYPFGFLLGIISVCLYVLGGVLMANDLKIGYKLSVLAAASPFVLRFLAVRSLAANFETQSPIGITDYLTGRIFGGSIISSAFDIAVLALLLHTQSREHQRIWYR
;
A
#
# COMPACT_ATOMS: atom_id res chain seq x y z
N MET A 1 -3.62 49.70 0.24
CA MET A 1 -3.09 49.39 1.59
C MET A 1 -1.77 48.70 1.38
N MET A 2 -0.65 49.39 1.61
CA MET A 2 0.72 48.86 1.47
C MET A 2 1.10 48.06 2.72
N CYS A 3 1.48 46.81 2.55
CA CYS A 3 2.12 46.04 3.63
C CYS A 3 3.51 46.60 3.90
N PRO A 4 3.88 46.89 5.15
CA PRO A 4 5.23 47.35 5.48
C PRO A 4 6.22 46.19 5.33
N LEU A 5 7.34 46.52 4.70
CA LEU A 5 8.52 45.66 4.56
C LEU A 5 9.01 45.12 5.88
N GLY A 6 9.17 43.79 5.97
CA GLY A 6 10.04 43.20 6.99
C GLY A 6 9.44 42.15 7.92
N THR A 7 8.18 41.73 7.76
CA THR A 7 7.71 40.52 8.44
C THR A 7 7.83 39.36 7.48
N TRP A 8 8.81 38.50 7.72
CA TRP A 8 8.76 37.12 7.26
C TRP A 8 7.39 36.60 7.69
N CYS A 9 6.46 36.48 6.75
CA CYS A 9 5.29 35.65 6.97
C CYS A 9 5.85 34.31 7.38
N CYS A 10 5.92 34.10 8.71
CA CYS A 10 5.96 32.79 9.25
C CYS A 10 4.77 32.07 8.61
N HIS A 11 5.04 31.35 7.56
CA HIS A 11 4.18 30.31 7.08
C HIS A 11 4.20 29.31 8.26
N ASN A 12 3.39 29.66 9.27
CA ASN A 12 3.04 28.70 10.30
C ASN A 12 2.60 27.48 9.47
N ALA A 13 3.45 26.49 9.45
CA ALA A 13 3.05 25.15 9.12
C ALA A 13 1.93 24.88 10.09
N GLU A 14 0.71 25.24 9.68
CA GLU A 14 -0.53 24.89 10.34
C GLU A 14 -0.40 23.39 10.49
N MET A 15 -0.03 22.95 11.69
CA MET A 15 0.11 21.52 12.00
C MET A 15 -1.22 20.94 11.57
N GLN A 16 -1.20 20.28 10.42
CA GLN A 16 -2.39 19.71 9.82
C GLN A 16 -2.99 18.83 10.89
N ASN A 17 -4.14 19.25 11.39
CA ASN A 17 -4.82 18.55 12.47
C ASN A 17 -5.32 17.23 11.87
N ILE A 18 -4.47 16.19 11.95
CA ILE A 18 -4.80 14.84 11.51
C ILE A 18 -5.81 14.31 12.51
N ASP A 19 -7.04 14.15 12.08
CA ASP A 19 -8.06 13.50 12.90
C ASP A 19 -7.90 11.98 12.79
N PRO A 20 -7.39 11.31 13.82
CA PRO A 20 -7.22 9.86 13.80
C PRO A 20 -8.55 9.11 13.80
N LYS A 21 -9.67 9.80 14.04
CA LYS A 21 -11.03 9.23 13.98
C LYS A 21 -11.63 9.32 12.57
N LYS A 22 -11.03 10.10 11.69
CA LYS A 22 -11.47 10.23 10.30
C LYS A 22 -10.85 9.10 9.45
N TRP A 23 -11.46 7.95 9.46
CA TRP A 23 -11.01 6.78 8.69
C TRP A 23 -11.54 6.81 7.25
N PHE A 24 -12.63 7.54 7.05
CA PHE A 24 -13.39 7.54 5.81
C PHE A 24 -13.99 8.90 5.56
N ASP A 25 -13.90 9.38 4.32
CA ASP A 25 -14.53 10.63 3.91
C ASP A 25 -15.60 10.38 2.84
N ARG A 26 -16.84 10.75 3.14
CA ARG A 26 -17.99 10.63 2.24
C ARG A 26 -18.00 11.66 1.11
N MET A 27 -17.20 12.72 1.22
CA MET A 27 -17.12 13.77 0.21
C MET A 27 -16.15 13.39 -0.93
N GLN A 28 -15.35 12.33 -0.76
CA GLN A 28 -14.46 11.85 -1.79
C GLN A 28 -15.23 11.13 -2.92
N PRO A 29 -14.68 11.12 -4.16
CA PRO A 29 -15.25 10.35 -5.26
C PRO A 29 -15.38 8.87 -4.90
N GLN A 30 -16.38 8.20 -5.43
CA GLN A 30 -16.64 6.78 -5.15
C GLN A 30 -15.41 5.89 -5.39
N THR A 31 -14.60 6.22 -6.40
CA THR A 31 -13.36 5.49 -6.71
C THR A 31 -12.37 5.52 -5.55
N LEU A 32 -12.19 6.68 -4.90
CA LEU A 32 -11.32 6.81 -3.73
C LEU A 32 -11.93 6.16 -2.49
N GLN A 33 -13.26 6.25 -2.31
CA GLN A 33 -13.94 5.57 -1.21
C GLN A 33 -13.75 4.06 -1.28
N ILE A 34 -13.98 3.47 -2.45
CA ILE A 34 -13.79 2.03 -2.66
C ILE A 34 -12.31 1.66 -2.48
N ALA A 35 -11.38 2.47 -3.02
CA ALA A 35 -9.95 2.24 -2.86
C ALA A 35 -9.52 2.26 -1.39
N THR A 36 -10.05 3.19 -0.58
CA THR A 36 -9.77 3.28 0.86
C THR A 36 -10.24 2.03 1.60
N TRP A 37 -11.45 1.55 1.30
CA TRP A 37 -11.97 0.31 1.88
C TRP A 37 -11.11 -0.89 1.51
N LEU A 38 -10.79 -1.05 0.23
CA LEU A 38 -9.93 -2.14 -0.22
C LEU A 38 -8.55 -2.08 0.42
N LEU A 39 -8.00 -0.88 0.60
CA LEU A 39 -6.71 -0.68 1.27
C LEU A 39 -6.73 -1.21 2.72
N TYR A 40 -7.80 -0.92 3.46
CA TYR A 40 -7.95 -1.46 4.82
C TYR A 40 -8.14 -2.97 4.83
N PHE A 41 -8.86 -3.53 3.87
CA PHE A 41 -8.99 -4.97 3.72
C PHE A 41 -7.64 -5.63 3.43
N ASP A 42 -6.88 -5.09 2.48
CA ASP A 42 -5.55 -5.60 2.16
C ASP A 42 -4.61 -5.50 3.36
N GLY A 43 -4.67 -4.38 4.10
CA GLY A 43 -3.92 -4.20 5.35
C GLY A 43 -4.29 -5.24 6.43
N PHE A 44 -5.57 -5.54 6.57
CA PHE A 44 -6.04 -6.58 7.48
C PHE A 44 -5.53 -7.97 7.06
N PHE A 45 -5.64 -8.34 5.80
CA PHE A 45 -5.14 -9.63 5.32
C PHE A 45 -3.61 -9.73 5.36
N ALA A 46 -2.90 -8.61 5.12
CA ALA A 46 -1.46 -8.55 5.30
C ALA A 46 -1.06 -8.80 6.76
N LEU A 47 -1.81 -8.23 7.71
CA LEU A 47 -1.60 -8.46 9.14
C LEU A 47 -1.86 -9.92 9.52
N VAL A 48 -2.97 -10.50 9.06
CA VAL A 48 -3.28 -11.92 9.28
C VAL A 48 -2.17 -12.81 8.71
N SER A 49 -1.73 -12.56 7.47
CA SER A 49 -0.65 -13.31 6.84
C SER A 49 0.68 -13.19 7.59
N LEU A 50 0.95 -12.03 8.19
CA LEU A 50 2.14 -11.80 9.01
C LEU A 50 2.11 -12.63 10.32
N ILE A 51 0.94 -12.72 10.95
CA ILE A 51 0.74 -13.50 12.20
C ILE A 51 0.78 -15.00 11.88
N ASP A 52 0.01 -15.41 10.89
CA ASP A 52 -0.22 -16.82 10.52
C ASP A 52 0.96 -17.40 9.72
N LYS A 53 1.94 -16.57 9.40
CA LYS A 53 3.13 -16.94 8.59
C LYS A 53 2.76 -17.55 7.24
N SER A 54 1.62 -17.18 6.71
CA SER A 54 1.10 -17.67 5.44
C SER A 54 1.47 -16.75 4.26
N GLY A 55 1.35 -17.26 3.05
CA GLY A 55 1.57 -16.51 1.82
C GLY A 55 3.00 -16.01 1.62
N TYR A 56 3.16 -15.00 0.77
CA TYR A 56 4.46 -14.44 0.42
C TYR A 56 5.12 -13.66 1.58
N ILE A 57 4.33 -13.04 2.47
CA ILE A 57 4.82 -12.32 3.66
C ILE A 57 5.42 -13.33 4.66
N GLY A 58 4.73 -14.44 4.89
CA GLY A 58 5.23 -15.53 5.74
C GLY A 58 6.53 -16.14 5.19
N TYR A 59 6.60 -16.37 3.88
CA TYR A 59 7.80 -16.85 3.23
C TYR A 59 8.99 -15.88 3.39
N LEU A 60 8.79 -14.58 3.13
CA LEU A 60 9.84 -13.57 3.28
C LEU A 60 10.33 -13.45 4.72
N ARG A 61 9.45 -13.66 5.70
CA ARG A 61 9.81 -13.65 7.12
C ARG A 61 10.83 -14.76 7.46
N PHE A 62 10.72 -15.93 6.83
CA PHE A 62 11.69 -17.02 7.04
C PHE A 62 12.96 -16.85 6.25
N GLN A 63 12.84 -16.35 5.03
CA GLN A 63 13.99 -16.27 4.11
C GLN A 63 14.96 -15.13 4.44
N TYR A 64 14.41 -14.02 4.95
CA TYR A 64 15.21 -12.83 5.23
C TYR A 64 15.13 -12.44 6.72
N PRO A 65 16.27 -12.08 7.35
CA PRO A 65 16.27 -11.62 8.74
C PRO A 65 15.39 -10.37 8.94
N PHE A 66 15.28 -9.53 7.91
CA PHE A 66 14.42 -8.34 7.91
C PHE A 66 13.01 -8.59 7.35
N GLY A 67 12.65 -9.82 7.01
CA GLY A 67 11.36 -10.16 6.41
C GLY A 67 10.17 -9.79 7.30
N PHE A 68 10.31 -9.95 8.61
CA PHE A 68 9.31 -9.51 9.58
C PHE A 68 9.10 -7.99 9.57
N LEU A 69 10.20 -7.24 9.51
CA LEU A 69 10.15 -5.78 9.43
C LEU A 69 9.46 -5.31 8.14
N LEU A 70 9.77 -5.94 7.00
CA LEU A 70 9.10 -5.66 5.73
C LEU A 70 7.58 -5.89 5.81
N GLY A 71 7.16 -6.96 6.49
CA GLY A 71 5.74 -7.23 6.73
C GLY A 71 5.08 -6.13 7.57
N ILE A 72 5.71 -5.70 8.67
CA ILE A 72 5.20 -4.61 9.51
C ILE A 72 5.12 -3.31 8.71
N ILE A 73 6.15 -2.96 7.96
CA ILE A 73 6.16 -1.75 7.12
C ILE A 73 5.02 -1.80 6.12
N SER A 74 4.78 -2.94 5.47
CA SER A 74 3.66 -3.11 4.53
C SER A 74 2.32 -2.85 5.21
N VAL A 75 2.05 -3.46 6.37
CA VAL A 75 0.80 -3.23 7.13
C VAL A 75 0.66 -1.77 7.54
N CYS A 76 1.73 -1.15 8.03
CA CYS A 76 1.73 0.28 8.39
C CYS A 76 1.42 1.17 7.17
N LEU A 77 1.97 0.87 6.00
CA LEU A 77 1.69 1.61 4.77
C LEU A 77 0.22 1.56 4.38
N TYR A 78 -0.42 0.39 4.50
CA TYR A 78 -1.86 0.25 4.23
C TYR A 78 -2.71 1.09 5.17
N VAL A 79 -2.47 0.98 6.47
CA VAL A 79 -3.26 1.68 7.48
C VAL A 79 -3.01 3.20 7.42
N LEU A 80 -1.75 3.62 7.42
CA LEU A 80 -1.38 5.03 7.37
C LEU A 80 -1.80 5.66 6.04
N GLY A 81 -1.60 4.96 4.92
CA GLY A 81 -2.04 5.43 3.61
C GLY A 81 -3.54 5.70 3.59
N GLY A 82 -4.36 4.77 4.08
CA GLY A 82 -5.80 4.92 4.17
C GLY A 82 -6.24 6.08 5.07
N VAL A 83 -5.69 6.16 6.30
CA VAL A 83 -6.05 7.24 7.25
C VAL A 83 -5.62 8.62 6.74
N LEU A 84 -4.41 8.75 6.23
CA LEU A 84 -3.92 10.02 5.70
C LEU A 84 -4.66 10.44 4.43
N MET A 85 -5.08 9.47 3.60
CA MET A 85 -5.92 9.73 2.43
C MET A 85 -7.32 10.20 2.85
N ALA A 86 -7.91 9.62 3.89
CA ALA A 86 -9.18 10.07 4.47
C ALA A 86 -9.10 11.48 5.08
N ASN A 87 -7.91 11.95 5.43
CA ASN A 87 -7.65 13.30 5.92
C ASN A 87 -7.23 14.29 4.82
N ASP A 88 -7.40 13.94 3.55
CA ASP A 88 -7.12 14.78 2.37
C ASP A 88 -5.66 15.25 2.26
N LEU A 89 -4.73 14.40 2.70
CA LEU A 89 -3.30 14.70 2.64
C LEU A 89 -2.67 14.13 1.37
N LYS A 90 -1.90 14.96 0.64
CA LYS A 90 -1.14 14.52 -0.55
C LYS A 90 -0.17 13.37 -0.25
N ILE A 91 0.41 13.37 0.95
CA ILE A 91 1.29 12.30 1.41
C ILE A 91 0.50 11.00 1.55
N GLY A 92 -0.74 11.06 2.06
CA GLY A 92 -1.63 9.90 2.20
C GLY A 92 -1.87 9.20 0.88
N TYR A 93 -2.19 9.96 -0.17
CA TYR A 93 -2.36 9.39 -1.50
C TYR A 93 -1.10 8.70 -2.03
N LYS A 94 0.08 9.34 -1.88
CA LYS A 94 1.36 8.73 -2.30
C LYS A 94 1.66 7.45 -1.53
N LEU A 95 1.41 7.44 -0.22
CA LEU A 95 1.57 6.26 0.62
C LEU A 95 0.59 5.14 0.24
N SER A 96 -0.65 5.49 -0.10
CA SER A 96 -1.66 4.53 -0.56
C SER A 96 -1.26 3.87 -1.88
N VAL A 97 -0.73 4.64 -2.83
CA VAL A 97 -0.19 4.10 -4.09
C VAL A 97 1.01 3.19 -3.81
N LEU A 98 1.91 3.59 -2.91
CA LEU A 98 3.05 2.78 -2.52
C LEU A 98 2.60 1.48 -1.82
N ALA A 99 1.61 1.56 -0.92
CA ALA A 99 1.01 0.41 -0.27
C ALA A 99 0.42 -0.56 -1.30
N ALA A 100 -0.39 -0.05 -2.24
CA ALA A 100 -1.00 -0.87 -3.30
C ALA A 100 0.04 -1.49 -4.26
N ALA A 101 1.20 -0.86 -4.43
CA ALA A 101 2.31 -1.42 -5.21
C ALA A 101 3.16 -2.43 -4.43
N SER A 102 3.14 -2.39 -3.09
CA SER A 102 3.99 -3.21 -2.23
C SER A 102 3.80 -4.73 -2.44
N PRO A 103 2.59 -5.30 -2.64
CA PRO A 103 2.42 -6.73 -2.89
C PRO A 103 3.18 -7.22 -4.12
N PHE A 104 3.21 -6.43 -5.19
CA PHE A 104 3.91 -6.79 -6.41
C PHE A 104 5.42 -6.85 -6.19
N VAL A 105 5.97 -5.87 -5.48
CA VAL A 105 7.40 -5.83 -5.13
C VAL A 105 7.75 -6.99 -4.20
N LEU A 106 6.98 -7.23 -3.15
CA LEU A 106 7.24 -8.29 -2.18
C LEU A 106 7.11 -9.68 -2.80
N ARG A 107 6.10 -9.89 -3.67
CA ARG A 107 5.97 -11.14 -4.43
C ARG A 107 7.14 -11.35 -5.39
N PHE A 108 7.58 -10.30 -6.09
CA PHE A 108 8.74 -10.38 -6.95
C PHE A 108 10.01 -10.76 -6.18
N LEU A 109 10.25 -10.16 -5.01
CA LEU A 109 11.35 -10.52 -4.12
C LEU A 109 11.26 -11.97 -3.65
N ALA A 110 10.05 -12.43 -3.26
CA ALA A 110 9.83 -13.79 -2.87
C ALA A 110 10.14 -14.79 -3.99
N VAL A 111 9.67 -14.49 -5.20
CA VAL A 111 9.96 -15.31 -6.39
C VAL A 111 11.43 -15.36 -6.71
N ARG A 112 12.11 -14.21 -6.70
CA ARG A 112 13.56 -14.14 -6.99
C ARG A 112 14.38 -14.95 -5.97
N SER A 113 14.07 -14.83 -4.68
CA SER A 113 14.77 -15.58 -3.64
C SER A 113 14.52 -17.09 -3.77
N LEU A 114 13.32 -17.44 -4.18
CA LEU A 114 12.93 -18.81 -4.41
C LEU A 114 13.67 -19.41 -5.62
N ALA A 115 13.70 -18.70 -6.76
CA ALA A 115 14.42 -19.13 -7.95
C ALA A 115 15.91 -19.38 -7.64
N ALA A 116 16.54 -18.48 -6.89
CA ALA A 116 17.95 -18.64 -6.49
C ALA A 116 18.21 -19.90 -5.64
N ASN A 117 17.21 -20.35 -4.86
CA ASN A 117 17.33 -21.57 -4.04
C ASN A 117 16.98 -22.85 -4.84
N PHE A 118 16.23 -22.72 -5.95
CA PHE A 118 15.80 -23.89 -6.75
C PHE A 118 16.80 -24.33 -7.81
N GLU A 119 17.72 -23.49 -8.23
CA GLU A 119 18.79 -23.89 -9.16
C GLU A 119 19.59 -25.09 -8.63
N THR A 120 19.44 -25.40 -7.35
CA THR A 120 20.16 -26.50 -6.68
C THR A 120 19.34 -27.79 -6.48
N GLN A 121 18.00 -27.82 -6.64
CA GLN A 121 17.26 -28.96 -6.08
C GLN A 121 16.13 -29.64 -6.85
N SER A 122 15.54 -29.13 -7.95
CA SER A 122 14.45 -29.90 -8.59
C SER A 122 14.00 -29.47 -10.00
N PRO A 123 13.63 -30.43 -10.86
CA PRO A 123 13.04 -30.19 -12.18
C PRO A 123 11.51 -30.03 -12.13
N ILE A 124 10.90 -29.68 -11.00
CA ILE A 124 9.47 -29.38 -10.92
C ILE A 124 9.24 -28.06 -11.69
N GLY A 125 8.28 -28.07 -12.62
CA GLY A 125 8.05 -26.97 -13.53
C GLY A 125 8.07 -25.61 -12.83
N ILE A 126 9.11 -24.86 -13.09
CA ILE A 126 9.30 -23.48 -12.58
C ILE A 126 8.04 -22.63 -12.79
N THR A 127 7.31 -22.89 -13.84
CA THR A 127 6.05 -22.20 -14.20
C THR A 127 4.92 -22.43 -13.20
N ASP A 128 4.68 -23.64 -12.72
CA ASP A 128 3.61 -23.94 -11.76
C ASP A 128 3.92 -23.39 -10.38
N TYR A 129 5.18 -23.43 -10.02
CA TYR A 129 5.64 -22.88 -8.77
C TYR A 129 5.62 -21.35 -8.76
N LEU A 130 6.04 -20.71 -9.85
CA LEU A 130 6.00 -19.27 -10.03
C LEU A 130 4.56 -18.73 -10.04
N THR A 131 3.65 -19.37 -10.79
CA THR A 131 2.25 -18.96 -10.83
C THR A 131 1.58 -19.10 -9.47
N GLY A 132 1.73 -20.20 -8.79
CA GLY A 132 1.17 -20.40 -7.46
C GLY A 132 1.69 -19.42 -6.42
N ARG A 133 2.95 -18.98 -6.52
CA ARG A 133 3.56 -18.06 -5.57
C ARG A 133 3.42 -16.59 -5.97
N ILE A 134 3.49 -16.25 -7.27
CA ILE A 134 3.26 -14.88 -7.75
C ILE A 134 1.84 -14.44 -7.46
N PHE A 135 0.87 -15.31 -7.78
CA PHE A 135 -0.55 -15.03 -7.52
C PHE A 135 -0.99 -15.43 -6.10
N GLY A 136 -0.04 -15.81 -5.23
CA GLY A 136 -0.31 -16.12 -3.83
C GLY A 136 -1.29 -17.28 -3.62
N GLY A 137 -1.37 -18.21 -4.58
CA GLY A 137 -2.33 -19.31 -4.56
C GLY A 137 -3.79 -18.89 -4.75
N SER A 138 -4.06 -17.57 -4.89
CA SER A 138 -5.41 -17.04 -5.12
C SER A 138 -5.38 -15.95 -6.19
N ILE A 139 -5.98 -16.25 -7.33
CA ILE A 139 -6.22 -15.28 -8.40
C ILE A 139 -7.05 -14.10 -7.87
N ILE A 140 -7.95 -14.38 -6.94
CA ILE A 140 -8.82 -13.38 -6.31
C ILE A 140 -8.00 -12.32 -5.57
N SER A 141 -7.03 -12.71 -4.73
CA SER A 141 -6.17 -11.76 -4.02
C SER A 141 -5.42 -10.84 -4.99
N SER A 142 -4.85 -11.42 -6.05
CA SER A 142 -4.13 -10.62 -7.06
C SER A 142 -5.05 -9.68 -7.83
N ALA A 143 -6.30 -10.09 -8.07
CA ALA A 143 -7.29 -9.24 -8.71
C ALA A 143 -7.65 -8.03 -7.81
N PHE A 144 -7.76 -8.22 -6.49
CA PHE A 144 -7.96 -7.12 -5.54
C PHE A 144 -6.78 -6.15 -5.52
N ASP A 145 -5.54 -6.65 -5.45
CA ASP A 145 -4.34 -5.80 -5.51
C ASP A 145 -4.29 -4.93 -6.78
N ILE A 146 -4.63 -5.53 -7.93
CA ILE A 146 -4.70 -4.81 -9.21
C ILE A 146 -5.83 -3.80 -9.20
N ALA A 147 -7.00 -4.16 -8.66
CA ALA A 147 -8.16 -3.27 -8.59
C ALA A 147 -7.87 -2.03 -7.73
N VAL A 148 -7.25 -2.20 -6.56
CA VAL A 148 -6.85 -1.08 -5.70
C VAL A 148 -5.91 -0.13 -6.43
N LEU A 149 -4.89 -0.68 -7.08
CA LEU A 149 -3.93 0.12 -7.84
C LEU A 149 -4.60 0.86 -9.00
N ALA A 150 -5.48 0.18 -9.74
CA ALA A 150 -6.22 0.79 -10.84
C ALA A 150 -7.16 1.90 -10.36
N LEU A 151 -7.87 1.72 -9.25
CA LEU A 151 -8.75 2.73 -8.66
C LEU A 151 -7.99 3.96 -8.16
N LEU A 152 -6.84 3.76 -7.53
CA LEU A 152 -5.98 4.86 -7.09
C LEU A 152 -5.41 5.64 -8.28
N LEU A 153 -4.98 4.96 -9.34
CA LEU A 153 -4.42 5.59 -10.53
C LEU A 153 -5.49 6.12 -11.50
N HIS A 154 -6.76 5.87 -11.25
CA HIS A 154 -7.86 6.36 -12.08
C HIS A 154 -7.85 7.90 -12.17
N THR A 155 -8.24 8.42 -13.33
CA THR A 155 -8.20 9.88 -13.60
C THR A 155 -8.97 10.69 -12.56
N GLN A 156 -10.17 10.25 -12.15
CA GLN A 156 -10.95 10.93 -11.12
C GLN A 156 -10.22 11.01 -9.78
N SER A 157 -9.53 9.93 -9.38
CA SER A 157 -8.75 9.90 -8.14
C SER A 157 -7.60 10.87 -8.18
N ARG A 158 -6.90 10.94 -9.32
CA ARG A 158 -5.76 11.85 -9.52
C ARG A 158 -6.19 13.31 -9.59
N GLU A 159 -7.28 13.62 -10.27
CA GLU A 159 -7.82 14.98 -10.35
C GLU A 159 -8.31 15.46 -9.00
N HIS A 160 -9.06 14.63 -8.28
CA HIS A 160 -9.51 14.95 -6.93
C HIS A 160 -8.34 15.23 -6.00
N GLN A 161 -7.32 14.39 -6.01
CA GLN A 161 -6.10 14.59 -5.21
C GLN A 161 -5.38 15.89 -5.58
N ARG A 162 -5.34 16.25 -6.87
CA ARG A 162 -4.68 17.45 -7.33
C ARG A 162 -5.36 18.74 -6.85
N ILE A 163 -6.70 18.72 -6.79
CA ILE A 163 -7.52 19.89 -6.49
C ILE A 163 -7.76 20.04 -4.99
N TRP A 164 -8.10 18.95 -4.29
CA TRP A 164 -8.61 18.98 -2.92
C TRP A 164 -7.59 18.62 -1.85
N TYR A 165 -6.59 17.84 -2.17
CA TYR A 165 -5.61 17.42 -1.17
C TYR A 165 -4.59 18.54 -0.89
N ARG A 166 -4.26 18.68 0.39
CA ARG A 166 -3.33 19.67 0.93
C ARG A 166 -1.91 19.14 1.10
#